data_317baa4710dcde355e9a09010cbee6e8
#
_entry.id   317baa4710dcde355e9a09010cbee6e8
#
_cell.length_a   1.000
_cell.length_b   1.000
_cell.length_c   1.000
_cell.angle_alpha   90.00
_cell.angle_beta   90.00
_cell.angle_gamma   90.00
#
_symmetry.space_group_name_H-M   'P 1'
#
loop_
_entity.id
_entity.type
_entity.pdbx_description
1 polymer ?
#
loop_
_entity_poly.entity_id
_entity_poly.type
_entity_poly.pdbx_seq_one_letter_code
_entity_poly.pdbx_strand_id
1 'polypeptide(L)'
;MMEVKVISLPETAFLDSTTIPREDDVYEVWALCYGSGQNQRVHDNFIRRDMHDGPMPLDYFLWVVRNANRTILVDTGMRPEASVQRGRPIDFDPVEGLERIGIVADSVSDIVITHLHWDHAGNIHRFANARLHLQETEIAFATGRCMCDALHRYPFDVEDVVTVVRKTYADRVTFHCGDGDFLPGTSLHVFPGHSPGVQGVRVNTARGPILLASDAAHYFANVLHRKPFIVTVDTRDTLASYTKLMKVAGGMDRLVPGHDPKIRRYYPACIVNGVELIALHETPDPIDLAELGRFDDF
;
A
#
# COMPACT_ATOMS: atom_id res chain seq x y z
N MET A 1 16.59 10.69 -15.14
CA MET A 1 16.39 9.23 -15.14
C MET A 1 17.16 8.70 -13.95
N MET A 2 16.46 8.33 -12.90
CA MET A 2 17.09 7.62 -11.77
C MET A 2 17.43 6.23 -12.27
N GLU A 3 18.70 5.85 -12.22
CA GLU A 3 19.07 4.43 -12.37
C GLU A 3 18.51 3.69 -11.15
N VAL A 4 17.51 2.86 -11.38
CA VAL A 4 17.07 1.88 -10.39
C VAL A 4 18.27 0.99 -10.10
N LYS A 5 18.79 1.06 -8.89
CA LYS A 5 19.87 0.19 -8.43
C LYS A 5 19.32 -1.22 -8.27
N VAL A 6 19.23 -1.96 -9.38
CA VAL A 6 18.87 -3.37 -9.35
C VAL A 6 20.03 -4.10 -8.67
N ILE A 7 19.92 -4.31 -7.38
CA ILE A 7 20.77 -5.28 -6.69
C ILE A 7 20.19 -6.63 -7.10
N SER A 8 20.92 -7.38 -7.89
CA SER A 8 20.48 -8.62 -8.50
C SER A 8 20.18 -9.69 -7.44
N LEU A 9 18.95 -9.65 -6.93
CA LEU A 9 18.35 -10.90 -6.47
C LEU A 9 18.12 -11.71 -7.75
N PRO A 10 18.50 -12.99 -7.80
CA PRO A 10 18.24 -13.81 -8.98
C PRO A 10 16.73 -13.82 -9.24
N GLU A 11 16.32 -13.75 -10.50
CA GLU A 11 14.92 -13.85 -10.94
C GLU A 11 14.19 -15.03 -10.28
N THR A 12 14.92 -16.10 -9.98
CA THR A 12 14.47 -17.28 -9.24
C THR A 12 14.14 -17.02 -7.77
N ALA A 13 14.64 -15.97 -7.14
CA ALA A 13 14.41 -15.72 -5.71
C ALA A 13 12.94 -15.54 -5.37
N PHE A 14 12.14 -14.99 -6.28
CA PHE A 14 10.69 -14.89 -6.08
C PHE A 14 9.96 -16.18 -6.49
N LEU A 15 10.40 -16.87 -7.53
CA LEU A 15 9.70 -18.05 -8.08
C LEU A 15 10.06 -19.35 -7.37
N ASP A 16 11.21 -19.40 -6.66
CA ASP A 16 11.65 -20.59 -5.94
C ASP A 16 11.04 -20.66 -4.54
N SER A 17 9.96 -21.45 -4.40
CA SER A 17 9.29 -21.68 -3.14
C SER A 17 10.16 -22.39 -2.08
N THR A 18 11.31 -22.93 -2.47
CA THR A 18 12.22 -23.63 -1.52
C THR A 18 13.01 -22.65 -0.65
N THR A 19 13.12 -21.39 -1.06
CA THR A 19 13.85 -20.33 -0.33
C THR A 19 12.96 -19.56 0.66
N ILE A 20 11.62 -19.75 0.63
CA ILE A 20 10.69 -19.06 1.52
C ILE A 20 10.85 -19.58 2.95
N PRO A 21 10.90 -18.71 3.99
CA PRO A 21 10.97 -19.12 5.37
C PRO A 21 9.85 -20.12 5.72
N ARG A 22 10.20 -21.20 6.44
CA ARG A 22 9.24 -22.25 6.81
C ARG A 22 8.51 -21.98 8.11
N GLU A 23 8.87 -20.92 8.83
CA GLU A 23 8.19 -20.53 10.06
C GLU A 23 6.86 -19.83 9.71
N ASP A 24 5.78 -20.30 10.32
CA ASP A 24 4.41 -19.84 10.02
C ASP A 24 4.16 -18.36 10.29
N ASP A 25 5.03 -17.71 11.06
CA ASP A 25 4.92 -16.33 11.52
C ASP A 25 5.98 -15.39 10.94
N VAL A 26 6.81 -15.86 9.99
CA VAL A 26 7.82 -15.05 9.28
C VAL A 26 7.52 -15.03 7.79
N TYR A 27 7.56 -13.84 7.19
CA TYR A 27 7.17 -13.60 5.80
C TYR A 27 8.25 -12.89 4.99
N GLU A 28 8.27 -13.18 3.70
CA GLU A 28 8.75 -12.27 2.68
C GLU A 28 7.68 -11.23 2.37
N VAL A 29 8.09 -10.00 2.17
CA VAL A 29 7.19 -8.88 1.80
C VAL A 29 7.75 -8.20 0.57
N TRP A 30 6.93 -8.16 -0.48
CA TRP A 30 7.29 -7.59 -1.76
C TRP A 30 6.34 -6.45 -2.12
N ALA A 31 6.88 -5.32 -2.55
CA ALA A 31 6.10 -4.29 -3.21
C ALA A 31 6.20 -4.45 -4.72
N LEU A 32 5.06 -4.49 -5.39
CA LEU A 32 4.93 -4.48 -6.83
C LEU A 32 4.56 -3.07 -7.25
N CYS A 33 5.47 -2.38 -7.93
CA CYS A 33 5.22 -1.07 -8.51
C CYS A 33 4.56 -1.24 -9.87
N TYR A 34 3.31 -0.75 -10.02
CA TYR A 34 2.55 -0.92 -11.26
C TYR A 34 2.31 0.37 -12.04
N GLY A 35 2.79 1.49 -11.53
CA GLY A 35 2.66 2.78 -12.19
C GLY A 35 3.24 3.92 -11.37
N SER A 36 3.36 5.10 -11.99
CA SER A 36 3.98 6.27 -11.36
C SER A 36 3.34 7.57 -11.83
N GLY A 37 3.04 8.47 -10.89
CA GLY A 37 2.57 9.84 -11.12
C GLY A 37 3.72 10.82 -11.20
N GLN A 38 4.45 10.84 -12.32
CA GLN A 38 5.68 11.63 -12.50
C GLN A 38 5.47 13.15 -12.50
N ASN A 39 4.26 13.65 -12.80
CA ASN A 39 3.97 15.07 -12.92
C ASN A 39 3.49 15.71 -11.61
N GLN A 40 3.56 15.00 -10.48
CA GLN A 40 3.17 15.53 -9.17
C GLN A 40 4.23 16.51 -8.66
N ARG A 41 3.77 17.51 -7.94
CA ARG A 41 4.62 18.51 -7.29
C ARG A 41 4.35 18.54 -5.78
N VAL A 42 5.22 19.18 -5.02
CA VAL A 42 5.08 19.30 -3.56
C VAL A 42 3.73 19.90 -3.17
N HIS A 43 3.26 20.93 -3.90
CA HIS A 43 1.97 21.59 -3.59
C HIS A 43 0.74 20.72 -3.90
N ASP A 44 0.88 19.65 -4.72
CA ASP A 44 -0.18 18.68 -5.01
C ASP A 44 -0.33 17.63 -3.90
N ASN A 45 0.68 17.51 -3.03
CA ASN A 45 0.82 16.40 -2.09
C ASN A 45 0.60 16.79 -0.62
N PHE A 46 0.48 18.08 -0.30
CA PHE A 46 0.31 18.55 1.08
C PHE A 46 -0.83 19.57 1.22
N ILE A 47 -1.58 19.50 2.32
CA ILE A 47 -2.69 20.43 2.62
C ILE A 47 -2.23 21.89 2.65
N ARG A 48 -1.03 22.16 3.15
CA ARG A 48 -0.44 23.50 3.12
C ARG A 48 0.64 23.58 2.07
N ARG A 49 0.54 24.57 1.21
CA ARG A 49 1.59 24.88 0.23
C ARG A 49 2.92 25.08 0.93
N ASP A 50 3.96 24.45 0.41
CA ASP A 50 5.34 24.70 0.79
C ASP A 50 5.90 25.81 -0.13
N MET A 51 6.79 26.63 0.41
CA MET A 51 7.47 27.65 -0.40
C MET A 51 8.53 27.03 -1.35
N HIS A 52 8.96 25.81 -1.05
CA HIS A 52 9.90 25.02 -1.85
C HIS A 52 9.12 24.07 -2.75
N ASP A 53 8.40 24.62 -3.72
CA ASP A 53 7.65 23.80 -4.67
C ASP A 53 8.57 23.21 -5.74
N GLY A 54 8.69 21.88 -5.75
CA GLY A 54 9.49 21.10 -6.68
C GLY A 54 8.76 19.84 -7.16
N PRO A 55 9.39 19.04 -8.04
CA PRO A 55 8.86 17.71 -8.38
C PRO A 55 8.69 16.86 -7.13
N MET A 56 7.59 16.14 -7.04
CA MET A 56 7.33 15.15 -5.98
C MET A 56 6.45 14.05 -6.54
N PRO A 57 7.02 13.15 -7.35
CA PRO A 57 6.29 12.04 -7.93
C PRO A 57 5.76 11.10 -6.85
N LEU A 58 4.76 10.31 -7.22
CA LEU A 58 4.28 9.21 -6.40
C LEU A 58 4.24 7.94 -7.23
N ASP A 59 4.52 6.81 -6.59
CA ASP A 59 4.42 5.49 -7.18
C ASP A 59 3.18 4.76 -6.67
N TYR A 60 2.65 3.87 -7.50
CA TYR A 60 1.51 3.04 -7.15
C TYR A 60 1.97 1.62 -6.85
N PHE A 61 1.69 1.16 -5.64
CA PHE A 61 2.08 -0.16 -5.15
C PHE A 61 0.88 -1.02 -4.78
N LEU A 62 1.05 -2.31 -4.90
CA LEU A 62 0.36 -3.31 -4.11
C LEU A 62 1.42 -4.20 -3.46
N TRP A 63 1.06 -4.90 -2.40
CA TRP A 63 2.04 -5.69 -1.66
C TRP A 63 1.67 -7.16 -1.61
N VAL A 64 2.68 -8.02 -1.75
CA VAL A 64 2.60 -9.46 -1.59
C VAL A 64 3.32 -9.83 -0.30
N VAL A 65 2.59 -10.43 0.63
CA VAL A 65 3.10 -10.93 1.90
C VAL A 65 2.99 -12.45 1.86
N ARG A 66 4.11 -13.17 1.83
CA ARG A 66 4.07 -14.62 1.64
C ARG A 66 5.10 -15.38 2.48
N ASN A 67 4.76 -16.63 2.78
CA ASN A 67 5.69 -17.63 3.28
C ASN A 67 5.38 -18.99 2.62
N ALA A 68 5.99 -20.08 3.10
CA ALA A 68 5.78 -21.42 2.54
C ALA A 68 4.30 -21.89 2.56
N ASN A 69 3.48 -21.34 3.46
CA ASN A 69 2.13 -21.85 3.74
C ASN A 69 1.02 -20.95 3.18
N ARG A 70 1.30 -19.66 2.92
CA ARG A 70 0.26 -18.70 2.52
C ARG A 70 0.78 -17.50 1.75
N THR A 71 -0.10 -16.94 0.93
CA THR A 71 0.10 -15.67 0.24
C THR A 71 -1.07 -14.75 0.59
N ILE A 72 -0.75 -13.57 1.11
CA ILE A 72 -1.70 -12.51 1.42
C ILE A 72 -1.42 -11.35 0.47
N LEU A 73 -2.43 -10.81 -0.17
CA LEU A 73 -2.30 -9.52 -0.85
C LEU A 73 -2.68 -8.39 0.09
N VAL A 74 -1.99 -7.27 -0.03
CA VAL A 74 -2.38 -6.00 0.58
C VAL A 74 -2.66 -5.05 -0.57
N ASP A 75 -3.91 -4.68 -0.70
CA ASP A 75 -4.52 -3.94 -1.81
C ASP A 75 -4.54 -4.69 -3.16
N THR A 76 -5.26 -4.14 -4.13
CA THR A 76 -5.45 -4.74 -5.46
C THR A 76 -5.06 -3.81 -6.61
N GLY A 77 -4.58 -2.61 -6.30
CA GLY A 77 -4.24 -1.59 -7.28
C GLY A 77 -5.46 -0.99 -8.00
N MET A 78 -5.20 -0.05 -8.91
CA MET A 78 -6.25 0.61 -9.68
C MET A 78 -6.64 -0.20 -10.93
N ARG A 79 -7.89 -0.03 -11.37
CA ARG A 79 -8.35 -0.55 -12.66
C ARG A 79 -7.76 0.26 -13.81
N PRO A 80 -7.43 -0.38 -14.96
CA PRO A 80 -6.98 0.33 -16.15
C PRO A 80 -7.92 1.46 -16.61
N GLU A 81 -9.23 1.26 -16.50
CA GLU A 81 -10.24 2.28 -16.85
C GLU A 81 -10.17 3.49 -15.90
N ALA A 82 -9.98 3.27 -14.61
CA ALA A 82 -9.82 4.33 -13.62
C ALA A 82 -8.52 5.11 -13.85
N SER A 83 -7.44 4.43 -14.25
CA SER A 83 -6.17 5.04 -14.65
C SER A 83 -6.38 6.07 -15.77
N VAL A 84 -7.07 5.66 -16.85
CA VAL A 84 -7.37 6.54 -17.99
C VAL A 84 -8.28 7.69 -17.57
N GLN A 85 -9.37 7.40 -16.87
CA GLN A 85 -10.37 8.39 -16.44
C GLN A 85 -9.76 9.48 -15.54
N ARG A 86 -8.82 9.09 -14.67
CA ARG A 86 -8.20 9.98 -13.69
C ARG A 86 -6.88 10.59 -14.16
N GLY A 87 -6.40 10.23 -15.37
CA GLY A 87 -5.11 10.68 -15.88
C GLY A 87 -3.93 10.24 -15.02
N ARG A 88 -4.02 9.03 -14.44
CA ARG A 88 -2.99 8.43 -13.62
C ARG A 88 -2.41 7.21 -14.34
N PRO A 89 -1.28 7.36 -15.04
CA PRO A 89 -0.75 6.28 -15.87
C PRO A 89 -0.30 5.09 -15.04
N ILE A 90 -0.52 3.90 -15.56
CA ILE A 90 0.00 2.64 -15.08
C ILE A 90 0.89 2.02 -16.16
N ASP A 91 1.93 1.30 -15.76
CA ASP A 91 2.85 0.64 -16.67
C ASP A 91 2.27 -0.68 -17.19
N PHE A 92 1.44 -1.32 -16.37
CA PHE A 92 0.69 -2.55 -16.68
C PHE A 92 -0.48 -2.72 -15.72
N ASP A 93 -1.43 -3.56 -16.10
CA ASP A 93 -2.53 -3.97 -15.24
C ASP A 93 -2.00 -4.68 -13.98
N PRO A 94 -2.36 -4.24 -12.75
CA PRO A 94 -1.81 -4.82 -11.51
C PRO A 94 -2.05 -6.32 -11.37
N VAL A 95 -3.21 -6.84 -11.82
CA VAL A 95 -3.53 -8.27 -11.73
C VAL A 95 -2.73 -9.07 -12.76
N GLU A 96 -2.55 -8.55 -13.98
CA GLU A 96 -1.63 -9.18 -14.94
C GLU A 96 -0.19 -9.16 -14.42
N GLY A 97 0.21 -8.10 -13.70
CA GLY A 97 1.50 -8.05 -13.02
C GLY A 97 1.69 -9.17 -12.00
N LEU A 98 0.65 -9.46 -11.20
CA LEU A 98 0.65 -10.60 -10.28
C LEU A 98 0.76 -11.94 -11.02
N GLU A 99 0.03 -12.11 -12.12
CA GLU A 99 0.10 -13.34 -12.93
C GLU A 99 1.49 -13.57 -13.52
N ARG A 100 2.17 -12.50 -13.99
CA ARG A 100 3.55 -12.57 -14.48
C ARG A 100 4.54 -13.07 -13.44
N ILE A 101 4.30 -12.79 -12.17
CA ILE A 101 5.12 -13.27 -11.06
C ILE A 101 4.60 -14.58 -10.43
N GLY A 102 3.65 -15.26 -11.10
CA GLY A 102 3.14 -16.57 -10.71
C GLY A 102 2.02 -16.55 -9.66
N ILE A 103 1.42 -15.39 -9.38
CA ILE A 103 0.27 -15.27 -8.47
C ILE A 103 -1.01 -15.15 -9.31
N VAL A 104 -1.77 -16.25 -9.39
CA VAL A 104 -3.06 -16.29 -10.08
C VAL A 104 -4.16 -15.77 -9.16
N ALA A 105 -5.01 -14.88 -9.65
CA ALA A 105 -6.06 -14.23 -8.84
C ALA A 105 -6.97 -15.23 -8.11
N ASP A 106 -7.33 -16.33 -8.76
CA ASP A 106 -8.19 -17.38 -8.16
C ASP A 106 -7.50 -18.17 -7.03
N SER A 107 -6.18 -18.13 -6.94
CA SER A 107 -5.40 -18.80 -5.88
C SER A 107 -5.25 -17.97 -4.61
N VAL A 108 -5.58 -16.68 -4.67
CA VAL A 108 -5.46 -15.78 -3.52
C VAL A 108 -6.65 -16.01 -2.58
N SER A 109 -6.34 -16.38 -1.34
CA SER A 109 -7.35 -16.66 -0.31
C SER A 109 -7.72 -15.43 0.53
N ASP A 110 -6.74 -14.55 0.79
CA ASP A 110 -6.89 -13.43 1.72
C ASP A 110 -6.32 -12.14 1.12
N ILE A 111 -7.12 -11.09 1.16
CA ILE A 111 -6.74 -9.74 0.72
C ILE A 111 -7.04 -8.76 1.84
N VAL A 112 -6.04 -8.08 2.32
CA VAL A 112 -6.23 -6.91 3.19
C VAL A 112 -6.45 -5.70 2.29
N ILE A 113 -7.62 -5.10 2.34
CA ILE A 113 -7.90 -3.80 1.73
C ILE A 113 -7.59 -2.73 2.77
N THR A 114 -6.57 -1.94 2.50
CA THR A 114 -6.13 -0.90 3.44
C THR A 114 -7.19 0.18 3.59
N HIS A 115 -7.81 0.58 2.48
CA HIS A 115 -8.96 1.48 2.41
C HIS A 115 -9.61 1.41 1.00
N LEU A 116 -10.74 2.08 0.81
CA LEU A 116 -11.56 1.91 -0.40
C LEU A 116 -11.32 2.98 -1.48
N HIS A 117 -10.16 3.63 -1.50
CA HIS A 117 -9.82 4.51 -2.62
C HIS A 117 -9.52 3.69 -3.88
N TRP A 118 -9.75 4.33 -5.03
CA TRP A 118 -9.75 3.71 -6.36
C TRP A 118 -8.42 3.05 -6.77
N ASP A 119 -7.30 3.49 -6.21
CA ASP A 119 -5.96 2.96 -6.48
C ASP A 119 -5.53 1.83 -5.54
N HIS A 120 -6.36 1.49 -4.55
CA HIS A 120 -6.17 0.37 -3.62
C HIS A 120 -7.21 -0.74 -3.82
N ALA A 121 -8.47 -0.38 -4.08
CA ALA A 121 -9.60 -1.30 -4.14
C ALA A 121 -10.06 -1.68 -5.57
N GLY A 122 -9.38 -1.17 -6.60
CA GLY A 122 -9.91 -1.16 -7.96
C GLY A 122 -10.12 -2.54 -8.60
N ASN A 123 -9.35 -3.55 -8.22
CA ASN A 123 -9.43 -4.87 -8.86
C ASN A 123 -10.05 -5.96 -7.97
N ILE A 124 -10.70 -5.61 -6.86
CA ILE A 124 -11.33 -6.59 -5.95
C ILE A 124 -12.23 -7.60 -6.68
N HIS A 125 -12.94 -7.15 -7.72
CA HIS A 125 -13.88 -7.98 -8.50
C HIS A 125 -13.19 -9.16 -9.21
N ARG A 126 -11.89 -9.08 -9.49
CA ARG A 126 -11.11 -10.13 -10.18
C ARG A 126 -10.68 -11.27 -9.26
N PHE A 127 -10.78 -11.10 -7.94
CA PHE A 127 -10.40 -12.10 -6.95
C PHE A 127 -11.62 -12.82 -6.39
N ALA A 128 -12.20 -13.71 -7.20
CA ALA A 128 -13.48 -14.36 -6.90
C ALA A 128 -13.46 -15.12 -5.57
N ASN A 129 -12.38 -15.85 -5.31
CA ASN A 129 -12.24 -16.75 -4.17
C ASN A 129 -11.72 -16.06 -2.89
N ALA A 130 -11.16 -14.86 -3.01
CA ALA A 130 -10.53 -14.18 -1.88
C ALA A 130 -11.56 -13.68 -0.86
N ARG A 131 -11.18 -13.79 0.41
CA ARG A 131 -11.80 -13.10 1.53
C ARG A 131 -11.15 -11.73 1.70
N LEU A 132 -11.95 -10.69 1.76
CA LEU A 132 -11.48 -9.34 2.04
C LEU A 132 -11.43 -9.09 3.55
N HIS A 133 -10.39 -8.40 3.98
CA HIS A 133 -10.21 -7.93 5.35
C HIS A 133 -10.20 -6.41 5.35
N LEU A 134 -11.22 -5.79 5.94
CA LEU A 134 -11.51 -4.37 5.83
C LEU A 134 -11.99 -3.83 7.18
N GLN A 135 -11.67 -2.59 7.52
CA GLN A 135 -12.24 -1.94 8.70
C GLN A 135 -13.72 -1.61 8.48
N GLU A 136 -14.56 -1.88 9.51
CA GLU A 136 -15.99 -1.57 9.47
C GLU A 136 -16.25 -0.07 9.22
N THR A 137 -15.45 0.79 9.82
CA THR A 137 -15.54 2.25 9.64
C THR A 137 -15.29 2.69 8.19
N GLU A 138 -14.51 1.94 7.40
CA GLU A 138 -14.22 2.28 6.01
C GLU A 138 -15.45 2.08 5.12
N ILE A 139 -16.10 0.91 5.18
CA ILE A 139 -17.29 0.66 4.38
C ILE A 139 -18.47 1.52 4.86
N ALA A 140 -18.58 1.77 6.16
CA ALA A 140 -19.60 2.67 6.71
C ALA A 140 -19.45 4.10 6.18
N PHE A 141 -18.21 4.58 6.04
CA PHE A 141 -17.94 5.89 5.43
C PHE A 141 -18.26 5.88 3.93
N ALA A 142 -17.74 4.89 3.18
CA ALA A 142 -17.88 4.78 1.73
C ALA A 142 -19.33 4.57 1.27
N THR A 143 -20.23 4.11 2.14
CA THR A 143 -21.68 3.95 1.86
C THR A 143 -22.54 4.96 2.63
N GLY A 144 -21.93 5.82 3.42
CA GLY A 144 -22.60 6.77 4.27
C GLY A 144 -22.93 8.10 3.60
N ARG A 145 -23.59 8.97 4.38
CA ARG A 145 -24.03 10.30 3.93
C ARG A 145 -22.89 11.20 3.43
N CYS A 146 -21.65 10.97 3.86
CA CYS A 146 -20.50 11.76 3.42
C CYS A 146 -20.25 11.64 1.91
N MET A 147 -20.68 10.53 1.30
CA MET A 147 -20.59 10.32 -0.15
C MET A 147 -21.54 11.23 -0.97
N CYS A 148 -22.46 11.95 -0.34
CA CYS A 148 -23.23 13.00 -1.00
C CYS A 148 -22.37 14.24 -1.33
N ASP A 149 -21.25 14.44 -0.62
CA ASP A 149 -20.31 15.52 -0.87
C ASP A 149 -19.27 15.10 -1.91
N ALA A 150 -19.08 15.94 -2.93
CA ALA A 150 -18.15 15.66 -4.03
C ALA A 150 -16.69 15.54 -3.57
N LEU A 151 -16.30 16.30 -2.54
CA LEU A 151 -14.93 16.26 -2.01
C LEU A 151 -14.62 14.90 -1.39
N HIS A 152 -15.53 14.40 -0.54
CA HIS A 152 -15.34 13.10 0.12
C HIS A 152 -15.48 11.94 -0.85
N ARG A 153 -16.37 12.05 -1.86
CA ARG A 153 -16.60 11.02 -2.85
C ARG A 153 -15.47 10.90 -3.89
N TYR A 154 -14.72 11.98 -4.13
CA TYR A 154 -13.73 12.05 -5.20
C TYR A 154 -12.72 10.88 -5.22
N PRO A 155 -12.15 10.43 -4.10
CA PRO A 155 -11.15 9.35 -4.11
C PRO A 155 -11.78 7.94 -4.17
N PHE A 156 -13.09 7.80 -4.13
CA PHE A 156 -13.77 6.52 -4.23
C PHE A 156 -14.24 6.23 -5.67
N ASP A 157 -14.32 4.94 -6.00
CA ASP A 157 -15.04 4.47 -7.20
C ASP A 157 -16.26 3.68 -6.73
N VAL A 158 -17.42 3.99 -7.30
CA VAL A 158 -18.69 3.37 -6.88
C VAL A 158 -18.71 1.87 -7.15
N GLU A 159 -18.10 1.41 -8.25
CA GLU A 159 -18.10 -0.02 -8.60
C GLU A 159 -17.23 -0.84 -7.63
N ASP A 160 -16.17 -0.26 -7.10
CA ASP A 160 -15.32 -0.91 -6.10
C ASP A 160 -16.07 -1.05 -4.77
N VAL A 161 -16.77 0.00 -4.33
CA VAL A 161 -17.63 -0.02 -3.13
C VAL A 161 -18.77 -1.04 -3.29
N VAL A 162 -19.46 -1.03 -4.44
CA VAL A 162 -20.52 -2.00 -4.75
C VAL A 162 -19.99 -3.43 -4.76
N THR A 163 -18.77 -3.64 -5.24
CA THR A 163 -18.12 -4.96 -5.21
C THR A 163 -17.91 -5.45 -3.79
N VAL A 164 -17.47 -4.60 -2.87
CA VAL A 164 -17.35 -4.96 -1.43
C VAL A 164 -18.73 -5.34 -0.87
N VAL A 165 -19.78 -4.57 -1.17
CA VAL A 165 -21.14 -4.89 -0.72
C VAL A 165 -21.56 -6.27 -1.24
N ARG A 166 -21.37 -6.56 -2.53
CA ARG A 166 -21.69 -7.88 -3.11
C ARG A 166 -20.90 -9.01 -2.42
N LYS A 167 -19.61 -8.82 -2.17
CA LYS A 167 -18.76 -9.80 -1.46
C LYS A 167 -19.21 -9.99 -0.01
N THR A 168 -19.72 -8.94 0.66
CA THR A 168 -20.31 -9.05 2.00
C THR A 168 -21.49 -10.02 2.01
N TYR A 169 -22.43 -9.87 1.06
CA TYR A 169 -23.59 -10.77 0.95
C TYR A 169 -23.23 -12.19 0.46
N ALA A 170 -22.02 -12.37 -0.05
CA ALA A 170 -21.47 -13.67 -0.45
C ALA A 170 -20.57 -14.31 0.64
N ASP A 171 -20.59 -13.80 1.87
CA ASP A 171 -19.74 -14.25 3.00
C ASP A 171 -18.23 -14.22 2.69
N ARG A 172 -17.78 -13.22 1.88
CA ARG A 172 -16.40 -13.05 1.45
C ARG A 172 -15.73 -11.82 2.03
N VAL A 173 -16.28 -11.24 3.10
CA VAL A 173 -15.69 -10.11 3.82
C VAL A 173 -15.60 -10.43 5.31
N THR A 174 -14.47 -10.11 5.90
CA THR A 174 -14.30 -10.04 7.35
C THR A 174 -14.10 -8.58 7.73
N PHE A 175 -15.02 -8.03 8.48
CA PHE A 175 -14.88 -6.71 9.03
C PHE A 175 -14.07 -6.73 10.32
N HIS A 176 -13.13 -5.80 10.43
CA HIS A 176 -12.32 -5.57 11.61
C HIS A 176 -12.76 -4.27 12.29
N CYS A 177 -12.61 -4.21 13.61
CA CYS A 177 -12.94 -3.04 14.41
C CYS A 177 -11.73 -2.63 15.25
N GLY A 178 -10.87 -1.78 14.69
CA GLY A 178 -9.65 -1.32 15.31
C GLY A 178 -8.44 -2.23 15.10
N ASP A 179 -7.47 -2.13 16.03
CA ASP A 179 -6.24 -2.91 15.98
C ASP A 179 -6.49 -4.37 16.43
N GLY A 180 -5.80 -5.31 15.83
CA GLY A 180 -5.88 -6.72 16.23
C GLY A 180 -4.92 -7.63 15.50
N ASP A 181 -4.70 -8.82 16.05
CA ASP A 181 -3.99 -9.88 15.35
C ASP A 181 -4.81 -10.34 14.13
N PHE A 182 -4.11 -10.73 13.07
CA PHE A 182 -4.76 -11.15 11.83
C PHE A 182 -4.47 -12.63 11.54
N LEU A 183 -3.30 -12.90 10.99
CA LEU A 183 -2.77 -14.24 10.79
C LEU A 183 -1.46 -14.37 11.56
N PRO A 184 -0.96 -15.58 11.85
CA PRO A 184 0.30 -15.74 12.56
C PRO A 184 1.39 -14.83 11.98
N GLY A 185 2.08 -14.07 12.83
CA GLY A 185 3.10 -13.11 12.42
C GLY A 185 2.62 -11.82 11.77
N THR A 186 1.31 -11.57 11.72
CA THR A 186 0.73 -10.35 11.15
C THR A 186 -0.32 -9.73 12.06
N SER A 187 -0.45 -8.39 12.02
CA SER A 187 -1.51 -7.65 12.73
C SER A 187 -1.99 -6.47 11.90
N LEU A 188 -3.27 -6.12 12.07
CA LEU A 188 -3.90 -4.96 11.44
C LEU A 188 -3.94 -3.81 12.44
N HIS A 189 -3.66 -2.61 11.95
CA HIS A 189 -3.67 -1.40 12.76
C HIS A 189 -4.41 -0.30 12.02
N VAL A 190 -5.42 0.30 12.65
CA VAL A 190 -6.17 1.41 12.07
C VAL A 190 -5.45 2.73 12.31
N PHE A 191 -5.39 3.57 11.28
CA PHE A 191 -4.72 4.88 11.30
C PHE A 191 -5.64 5.94 10.69
N PRO A 192 -6.73 6.33 11.36
CA PRO A 192 -7.74 7.22 10.78
C PRO A 192 -7.15 8.57 10.41
N GLY A 193 -7.76 9.21 9.41
CA GLY A 193 -7.40 10.57 8.97
C GLY A 193 -7.46 10.74 7.47
N HIS A 194 -6.71 9.97 6.69
CA HIS A 194 -6.81 9.93 5.24
C HIS A 194 -8.21 9.45 4.81
N SER A 195 -8.62 8.31 5.32
CA SER A 195 -10.01 7.88 5.43
C SER A 195 -10.29 7.44 6.88
N PRO A 196 -11.55 7.29 7.32
CA PRO A 196 -11.85 6.90 8.70
C PRO A 196 -11.40 5.48 9.06
N GLY A 197 -11.32 4.60 8.07
CA GLY A 197 -10.98 3.19 8.26
C GLY A 197 -9.66 2.78 7.63
N VAL A 198 -8.80 3.71 7.20
CA VAL A 198 -7.50 3.33 6.66
C VAL A 198 -6.70 2.54 7.68
N GLN A 199 -6.19 1.37 7.24
CA GLN A 199 -5.42 0.45 8.07
C GLN A 199 -4.09 0.11 7.43
N GLY A 200 -3.10 -0.19 8.26
CA GLY A 200 -1.82 -0.76 7.86
C GLY A 200 -1.67 -2.19 8.33
N VAL A 201 -0.75 -2.89 7.73
CA VAL A 201 -0.41 -4.28 8.06
C VAL A 201 1.00 -4.35 8.65
N ARG A 202 1.10 -4.76 9.90
CA ARG A 202 2.39 -5.07 10.51
C ARG A 202 2.72 -6.53 10.26
N VAL A 203 3.89 -6.79 9.70
CA VAL A 203 4.32 -8.11 9.23
C VAL A 203 5.66 -8.47 9.86
N ASN A 204 5.78 -9.64 10.45
CA ASN A 204 7.06 -10.16 10.91
C ASN A 204 7.89 -10.65 9.71
N THR A 205 9.12 -10.18 9.61
CA THR A 205 10.11 -10.58 8.60
C THR A 205 11.39 -11.07 9.25
N ALA A 206 12.28 -11.67 8.50
CA ALA A 206 13.57 -12.15 9.03
C ALA A 206 14.42 -11.03 9.67
N ARG A 207 14.28 -9.78 9.20
CA ARG A 207 14.95 -8.60 9.79
C ARG A 207 14.18 -7.95 10.94
N GLY A 208 13.09 -8.57 11.36
CA GLY A 208 12.14 -8.04 12.34
C GLY A 208 10.89 -7.46 11.70
N PRO A 209 9.94 -6.98 12.50
CA PRO A 209 8.65 -6.53 12.00
C PRO A 209 8.77 -5.24 11.17
N ILE A 210 7.99 -5.14 10.09
CA ILE A 210 7.80 -3.95 9.28
C ILE A 210 6.33 -3.56 9.26
N LEU A 211 6.02 -2.30 8.98
CA LEU A 211 4.66 -1.79 8.87
C LEU A 211 4.41 -1.26 7.46
N LEU A 212 3.53 -1.93 6.72
CA LEU A 212 2.94 -1.41 5.50
C LEU A 212 1.88 -0.40 5.90
N ALA A 213 2.21 0.89 5.82
CA ALA A 213 1.35 1.96 6.31
C ALA A 213 0.26 2.37 5.33
N SER A 214 0.43 2.02 4.04
CA SER A 214 -0.43 2.51 2.97
C SER A 214 -0.64 4.03 3.07
N ASP A 215 -1.81 4.52 2.83
CA ASP A 215 -2.14 5.95 2.78
C ASP A 215 -2.33 6.61 4.15
N ALA A 216 -2.12 5.85 5.23
CA ALA A 216 -1.89 6.49 6.54
C ALA A 216 -0.66 7.43 6.49
N ALA A 217 0.29 7.16 5.57
CA ALA A 217 1.35 8.06 5.15
C ALA A 217 1.72 7.77 3.68
N HIS A 218 1.52 8.73 2.78
CA HIS A 218 1.90 8.58 1.36
C HIS A 218 3.41 8.60 1.20
N TYR A 219 4.08 9.47 1.96
CA TYR A 219 5.52 9.70 1.92
C TYR A 219 6.12 9.65 3.32
N PHE A 220 7.39 9.29 3.42
CA PHE A 220 8.16 9.46 4.66
C PHE A 220 8.08 10.90 5.19
N ALA A 221 8.10 11.87 4.27
CA ALA A 221 8.00 13.29 4.56
C ALA A 221 6.71 13.68 5.30
N ASN A 222 5.57 12.99 5.06
CA ASN A 222 4.33 13.23 5.80
C ASN A 222 4.56 13.04 7.31
N VAL A 223 5.20 11.94 7.69
CA VAL A 223 5.45 11.59 9.10
C VAL A 223 6.55 12.48 9.69
N LEU A 224 7.68 12.64 8.98
CA LEU A 224 8.84 13.41 9.45
C LEU A 224 8.50 14.88 9.68
N HIS A 225 7.77 15.51 8.75
CA HIS A 225 7.40 16.92 8.85
C HIS A 225 6.02 17.14 9.47
N ARG A 226 5.28 16.06 9.81
CA ARG A 226 3.91 16.11 10.31
C ARG A 226 3.00 16.92 9.38
N LYS A 227 3.15 16.73 8.07
CA LYS A 227 2.37 17.40 7.01
C LYS A 227 1.38 16.40 6.39
N PRO A 228 0.07 16.54 6.61
CA PRO A 228 -0.93 15.67 5.98
C PRO A 228 -0.94 15.78 4.47
N PHE A 229 -1.19 14.65 3.81
CA PHE A 229 -1.45 14.61 2.37
C PHE A 229 -2.73 15.36 2.02
N ILE A 230 -2.82 15.87 0.78
CA ILE A 230 -3.94 16.74 0.37
C ILE A 230 -5.30 16.02 0.44
N VAL A 231 -5.34 14.73 0.13
CA VAL A 231 -6.54 13.90 0.32
C VAL A 231 -6.57 13.41 1.77
N THR A 232 -7.30 14.11 2.61
CA THR A 232 -7.40 13.82 4.05
C THR A 232 -8.80 14.22 4.53
N VAL A 233 -9.50 13.30 5.20
CA VAL A 233 -10.84 13.53 5.77
C VAL A 233 -10.72 14.28 7.10
N ASP A 234 -9.77 13.91 7.96
CA ASP A 234 -9.56 14.56 9.25
C ASP A 234 -8.06 14.76 9.52
N THR A 235 -7.64 16.03 9.58
CA THR A 235 -6.23 16.38 9.82
C THR A 235 -5.76 16.11 11.24
N ARG A 236 -6.67 16.21 12.24
CA ARG A 236 -6.33 15.92 13.64
C ARG A 236 -6.04 14.43 13.81
N ASP A 237 -6.89 13.60 13.26
CA ASP A 237 -6.73 12.15 13.32
C ASP A 237 -5.50 11.71 12.52
N THR A 238 -5.24 12.31 11.36
CA THR A 238 -4.00 12.07 10.59
C THR A 238 -2.74 12.36 11.43
N LEU A 239 -2.69 13.49 12.12
CA LEU A 239 -1.54 13.85 12.96
C LEU A 239 -1.38 12.91 14.16
N ALA A 240 -2.47 12.41 14.73
CA ALA A 240 -2.44 11.37 15.77
C ALA A 240 -1.95 10.04 15.20
N SER A 241 -2.40 9.68 13.99
CA SER A 241 -1.98 8.49 13.26
C SER A 241 -0.50 8.50 12.94
N TYR A 242 0.12 9.63 12.59
CA TYR A 242 1.58 9.70 12.40
C TYR A 242 2.36 9.33 13.66
N THR A 243 1.88 9.73 14.82
CA THR A 243 2.48 9.34 16.10
C THR A 243 2.33 7.84 16.36
N LYS A 244 1.15 7.28 16.04
CA LYS A 244 0.86 5.85 16.17
C LYS A 244 1.68 5.02 15.18
N LEU A 245 1.83 5.47 13.92
CA LEU A 245 2.66 4.82 12.90
C LEU A 245 4.08 4.57 13.40
N MET A 246 4.73 5.60 13.94
CA MET A 246 6.09 5.47 14.49
C MET A 246 6.18 4.51 15.67
N LYS A 247 5.15 4.49 16.52
CA LYS A 247 5.09 3.54 17.64
C LYS A 247 4.94 2.10 17.18
N VAL A 248 4.07 1.86 16.19
CA VAL A 248 3.78 0.51 15.66
C VAL A 248 4.93 -0.01 14.80
N ALA A 249 5.52 0.84 13.95
CA ALA A 249 6.67 0.48 13.12
C ALA A 249 7.92 0.22 13.99
N GLY A 250 8.12 1.02 15.03
CA GLY A 250 9.31 0.93 15.90
C GLY A 250 10.56 1.61 15.32
N GLY A 251 10.48 2.22 14.13
CA GLY A 251 11.56 2.93 13.46
C GLY A 251 11.17 3.36 12.05
N MET A 252 11.86 4.36 11.51
CA MET A 252 11.60 4.85 10.16
C MET A 252 12.04 3.82 9.09
N ASP A 253 13.06 3.05 9.37
CA ASP A 253 13.56 1.93 8.55
C ASP A 253 12.59 0.75 8.46
N ARG A 254 11.56 0.73 9.31
CA ARG A 254 10.52 -0.29 9.37
C ARG A 254 9.15 0.21 8.90
N LEU A 255 9.03 1.49 8.63
CA LEU A 255 7.83 2.11 8.07
C LEU A 255 7.91 2.04 6.55
N VAL A 256 6.83 1.58 5.92
CA VAL A 256 6.68 1.55 4.45
C VAL A 256 5.47 2.42 4.11
N PRO A 257 5.67 3.64 3.59
CA PRO A 257 4.58 4.50 3.12
C PRO A 257 3.94 4.00 1.84
N GLY A 258 2.73 4.49 1.54
CA GLY A 258 1.90 4.00 0.43
C GLY A 258 2.42 4.32 -0.96
N HIS A 259 3.09 5.47 -1.14
CA HIS A 259 3.34 6.02 -2.47
C HIS A 259 4.73 6.62 -2.68
N ASP A 260 5.63 6.50 -1.70
CA ASP A 260 6.94 7.16 -1.77
C ASP A 260 7.90 6.42 -2.74
N PRO A 261 8.35 7.06 -3.84
CA PRO A 261 9.32 6.46 -4.75
C PRO A 261 10.66 6.10 -4.09
N LYS A 262 10.96 6.70 -2.93
CA LYS A 262 12.18 6.39 -2.17
C LYS A 262 12.24 4.93 -1.71
N ILE A 263 11.10 4.22 -1.64
CA ILE A 263 11.07 2.77 -1.40
C ILE A 263 11.92 2.04 -2.44
N ARG A 264 11.78 2.38 -3.73
CA ARG A 264 12.55 1.79 -4.83
C ARG A 264 14.04 2.09 -4.76
N ARG A 265 14.40 3.19 -4.09
CA ARG A 265 15.80 3.60 -3.93
C ARG A 265 16.50 2.89 -2.78
N TYR A 266 15.79 2.68 -1.67
CA TYR A 266 16.39 2.16 -0.44
C TYR A 266 16.35 0.65 -0.31
N TYR A 267 15.38 -0.01 -0.93
CA TYR A 267 15.23 -1.46 -0.80
C TYR A 267 15.78 -2.20 -2.02
N PRO A 268 16.37 -3.41 -1.81
CA PRO A 268 16.75 -4.28 -2.91
C PRO A 268 15.54 -4.59 -3.80
N ALA A 269 15.77 -4.69 -5.11
CA ALA A 269 14.73 -5.02 -6.07
C ALA A 269 15.20 -6.09 -7.07
N CYS A 270 14.26 -6.83 -7.64
CA CYS A 270 14.49 -7.72 -8.78
C CYS A 270 13.41 -7.49 -9.83
N ILE A 271 13.68 -7.93 -11.06
CA ILE A 271 12.71 -7.90 -12.16
C ILE A 271 12.35 -9.33 -12.51
N VAL A 272 11.06 -9.66 -12.43
CA VAL A 272 10.51 -10.97 -12.77
C VAL A 272 9.50 -10.79 -13.90
N ASN A 273 9.77 -11.36 -15.08
CA ASN A 273 8.91 -11.25 -16.27
C ASN A 273 8.47 -9.80 -16.59
N GLY A 274 9.39 -8.84 -16.42
CA GLY A 274 9.15 -7.41 -16.68
C GLY A 274 8.41 -6.67 -15.56
N VAL A 275 8.21 -7.29 -14.39
CA VAL A 275 7.63 -6.68 -13.19
C VAL A 275 8.74 -6.40 -12.19
N GLU A 276 8.85 -5.16 -11.74
CA GLU A 276 9.75 -4.78 -10.65
C GLU A 276 9.16 -5.17 -9.30
N LEU A 277 9.90 -5.94 -8.54
CA LEU A 277 9.55 -6.39 -7.19
C LEU A 277 10.59 -5.87 -6.20
N ILE A 278 10.14 -5.14 -5.20
CA ILE A 278 10.97 -4.52 -4.17
C ILE A 278 10.89 -5.37 -2.92
N ALA A 279 12.03 -5.86 -2.44
CA ALA A 279 12.14 -6.78 -1.31
C ALA A 279 12.13 -6.01 0.03
N LEU A 280 10.95 -5.71 0.56
CA LEU A 280 10.80 -4.94 1.81
C LEU A 280 11.23 -5.71 3.06
N HIS A 281 11.30 -7.04 2.99
CA HIS A 281 11.78 -7.91 4.06
C HIS A 281 13.31 -7.95 4.15
N GLU A 282 14.01 -7.45 3.13
CA GLU A 282 15.45 -7.29 3.14
C GLU A 282 15.87 -5.99 3.85
N THR A 283 17.11 -5.95 4.31
CA THR A 283 17.64 -4.74 4.94
C THR A 283 17.79 -3.63 3.89
N PRO A 284 17.16 -2.47 4.09
CA PRO A 284 17.33 -1.34 3.19
C PRO A 284 18.77 -0.82 3.23
N ASP A 285 19.20 -0.12 2.17
CA ASP A 285 20.40 0.72 2.22
C ASP A 285 20.30 1.70 3.40
N PRO A 286 21.43 2.16 3.97
CA PRO A 286 21.40 3.10 5.09
C PRO A 286 20.53 4.31 4.79
N ILE A 287 19.51 4.49 5.62
CA ILE A 287 18.51 5.55 5.46
C ILE A 287 19.02 6.82 6.15
N ASP A 288 19.28 7.87 5.37
CA ASP A 288 19.48 9.21 5.91
C ASP A 288 18.11 9.88 6.15
N LEU A 289 17.76 10.11 7.42
CA LEU A 289 16.51 10.75 7.79
C LEU A 289 16.36 12.16 7.20
N ALA A 290 17.48 12.89 7.02
CA ALA A 290 17.44 14.19 6.39
C ALA A 290 17.07 14.08 4.90
N GLU A 291 17.56 13.04 4.22
CA GLU A 291 17.23 12.76 2.82
C GLU A 291 15.81 12.26 2.65
N LEU A 292 15.30 11.41 3.55
CA LEU A 292 13.90 10.97 3.53
C LEU A 292 12.90 12.14 3.61
N GLY A 293 13.25 13.18 4.35
CA GLY A 293 12.42 14.37 4.52
C GLY A 293 12.48 15.37 3.37
N ARG A 294 13.44 15.25 2.45
CA ARG A 294 13.59 16.19 1.33
C ARG A 294 12.50 15.99 0.29
N PHE A 295 12.11 17.10 -0.34
CA PHE A 295 11.12 17.15 -1.42
C PHE A 295 11.77 17.21 -2.82
N ASP A 296 13.06 17.42 -2.91
CA ASP A 296 13.82 17.72 -4.11
C ASP A 296 14.73 16.59 -4.62
N ASP A 297 14.70 15.42 -3.97
CA ASP A 297 15.53 14.25 -4.30
C ASP A 297 14.69 13.08 -4.85
N PHE A 298 13.84 13.35 -5.86
CA PHE A 298 13.07 12.32 -6.55
C PHE A 298 13.56 12.06 -7.97
#